data_7a0b525092bfdba589dbe93a2aaea76a
#
_entry.id   7a0b525092bfdba589dbe93a2aaea76a
#
_cell.length_a   1.000
_cell.length_b   1.000
_cell.length_c   1.000
_cell.angle_alpha   90.00
_cell.angle_beta   90.00
_cell.angle_gamma   90.00
#
_symmetry.space_group_name_H-M   'P 1'
#
loop_
_entity.id
_entity.type
_entity.pdbx_description
1 polymer ?
#
loop_
_entity_poly.entity_id
_entity_poly.type
_entity_poly.pdbx_seq_one_letter_code
_entity_poly.pdbx_strand_id
1 'polypeptide(L)'
;VDAYISTSSAGGGLQMVVSGVVKSMTGESAQRCALGAGAIVMDVLASNDGRLPHQKIARIRQLRPDMVLLAGGTDGGTVSHVVELAEYIGAADPKPRFGSGFKLPVIYGGNKDARAEVIAVLGEKTALTQTENIRPILERENLGPARQVIHDLFLEHVMAQAPGYRKLMDWTHAPIMPTPGAVGQIMQTIARQLDINVVGVDIGGATTDMFSVFSEVFNRTVSANLGMSYSISNVLA
;
A
#
# COMPACT_ATOMS: atom_id res chain seq x y z
N VAL A 1 -27.84 21.77 6.97
CA VAL A 1 -26.43 21.79 6.52
C VAL A 1 -26.43 21.67 5.00
N ASP A 2 -25.92 22.68 4.31
CA ASP A 2 -25.98 22.74 2.84
C ASP A 2 -24.95 21.83 2.18
N ALA A 3 -23.80 21.59 2.86
CA ALA A 3 -22.79 20.64 2.44
C ALA A 3 -22.07 20.03 3.65
N TYR A 4 -21.81 18.73 3.58
CA TYR A 4 -20.98 18.02 4.54
C TYR A 4 -19.85 17.30 3.79
N ILE A 5 -18.61 17.65 4.15
CA ILE A 5 -17.40 17.10 3.60
C ILE A 5 -16.57 16.53 4.74
N SER A 6 -15.98 15.38 4.56
CA SER A 6 -15.20 14.71 5.60
C SER A 6 -13.90 14.15 5.06
N THR A 7 -12.89 14.10 5.92
CA THR A 7 -11.69 13.30 5.76
C THR A 7 -11.69 12.19 6.80
N SER A 8 -11.00 11.10 6.52
CA SER A 8 -10.92 9.99 7.45
C SER A 8 -9.54 9.33 7.42
N SER A 9 -9.14 8.77 8.55
CA SER A 9 -7.97 7.91 8.65
C SER A 9 -8.37 6.58 9.32
N ALA A 10 -7.80 5.46 8.83
CA ALA A 10 -8.01 4.17 9.46
C ALA A 10 -7.22 4.07 10.76
N GLY A 11 -7.86 3.60 11.81
CA GLY A 11 -7.18 3.27 13.06
C GLY A 11 -6.09 2.21 12.84
N GLY A 12 -4.84 2.54 13.19
CA GLY A 12 -3.70 1.66 12.98
C GLY A 12 -3.13 1.64 11.56
N GLY A 13 -3.60 2.51 10.65
CA GLY A 13 -3.11 2.63 9.27
C GLY A 13 -3.38 1.43 8.38
N LEU A 14 -2.94 1.51 7.12
CA LEU A 14 -2.95 0.42 6.15
C LEU A 14 -1.74 -0.49 6.37
N GLN A 15 -1.95 -1.71 6.83
CA GLN A 15 -0.88 -2.69 7.06
C GLN A 15 -0.68 -3.57 5.83
N MET A 16 0.48 -3.51 5.21
CA MET A 16 0.79 -4.25 4.00
C MET A 16 1.98 -5.20 4.19
N VAL A 17 1.91 -6.35 3.54
CA VAL A 17 3.07 -7.15 3.19
C VAL A 17 3.38 -6.89 1.72
N VAL A 18 4.64 -6.67 1.42
CA VAL A 18 5.11 -6.51 0.05
C VAL A 18 6.01 -7.66 -0.34
N SER A 19 5.98 -8.03 -1.61
CA SER A 19 6.76 -9.14 -2.12
C SER A 19 7.44 -8.77 -3.43
N GLY A 20 8.68 -9.22 -3.61
CA GLY A 20 9.44 -9.00 -4.83
C GLY A 20 10.46 -10.11 -5.07
N VAL A 21 10.83 -10.37 -6.31
CA VAL A 21 11.76 -11.47 -6.65
C VAL A 21 13.13 -11.26 -6.01
N VAL A 22 13.71 -10.08 -6.18
CA VAL A 22 15.01 -9.72 -5.59
C VAL A 22 14.80 -8.67 -4.50
N LYS A 23 15.23 -8.98 -3.27
CA LYS A 23 14.98 -8.13 -2.09
C LYS A 23 15.48 -6.70 -2.28
N SER A 24 16.75 -6.51 -2.70
CA SER A 24 17.41 -5.22 -2.90
C SER A 24 17.00 -4.48 -4.19
N MET A 25 16.04 -5.01 -4.94
CA MET A 25 15.55 -4.39 -6.18
C MET A 25 14.04 -4.32 -6.17
N THR A 26 13.37 -5.35 -6.68
CA THR A 26 11.90 -5.38 -6.79
C THR A 26 11.20 -5.41 -5.44
N GLY A 27 11.84 -5.99 -4.41
CA GLY A 27 11.36 -5.93 -3.02
C GLY A 27 11.38 -4.50 -2.48
N GLU A 28 12.49 -3.79 -2.66
CA GLU A 28 12.60 -2.38 -2.26
C GLU A 28 11.69 -1.46 -3.09
N SER A 29 11.51 -1.75 -4.40
CA SER A 29 10.55 -1.00 -5.23
C SER A 29 9.12 -1.16 -4.71
N ALA A 30 8.73 -2.39 -4.35
CA ALA A 30 7.44 -2.67 -3.75
C ALA A 30 7.28 -1.96 -2.39
N GLN A 31 8.33 -1.95 -1.58
CA GLN A 31 8.36 -1.23 -0.31
C GLN A 31 8.19 0.29 -0.51
N ARG A 32 8.96 0.90 -1.41
CA ARG A 32 8.81 2.33 -1.75
C ARG A 32 7.44 2.65 -2.32
N CYS A 33 6.85 1.74 -3.09
CA CYS A 33 5.50 1.89 -3.62
C CYS A 33 4.47 1.95 -2.48
N ALA A 34 4.48 0.96 -1.59
CA ALA A 34 3.55 0.88 -0.47
C ALA A 34 3.71 2.05 0.51
N LEU A 35 4.95 2.38 0.90
CA LEU A 35 5.24 3.54 1.75
C LEU A 35 4.75 4.85 1.12
N GLY A 36 5.01 5.05 -0.18
CA GLY A 36 4.55 6.23 -0.92
C GLY A 36 3.02 6.31 -1.08
N ALA A 37 2.31 5.20 -0.94
CA ALA A 37 0.84 5.15 -0.84
C ALA A 37 0.33 5.35 0.59
N GLY A 38 1.22 5.49 1.58
CA GLY A 38 0.86 5.70 2.98
C GLY A 38 0.64 4.43 3.79
N ALA A 39 1.11 3.28 3.30
CA ALA A 39 1.01 2.02 4.01
C ALA A 39 2.12 1.84 5.04
N ILE A 40 1.82 1.07 6.07
CA ILE A 40 2.78 0.50 7.01
C ILE A 40 3.25 -0.82 6.42
N VAL A 41 4.50 -0.92 6.00
CA VAL A 41 5.08 -2.16 5.48
C VAL A 41 5.51 -3.05 6.64
N MET A 42 4.75 -4.13 6.86
CA MET A 42 5.00 -5.07 7.95
C MET A 42 6.16 -6.02 7.67
N ASP A 43 6.35 -6.39 6.41
CA ASP A 43 7.46 -7.25 5.97
C ASP A 43 7.67 -7.15 4.45
N VAL A 44 8.90 -7.44 4.03
CA VAL A 44 9.30 -7.56 2.63
C VAL A 44 9.71 -9.01 2.37
N LEU A 45 8.92 -9.72 1.57
CA LEU A 45 9.20 -11.09 1.16
C LEU A 45 9.95 -11.09 -0.17
N ALA A 46 10.97 -11.90 -0.30
CA ALA A 46 11.67 -12.05 -1.57
C ALA A 46 12.12 -13.50 -1.82
N SER A 47 12.35 -13.86 -3.08
CA SER A 47 12.86 -15.21 -3.38
C SER A 47 14.22 -15.44 -2.73
N ASN A 48 15.04 -14.39 -2.67
CA ASN A 48 16.39 -14.41 -2.12
C ASN A 48 16.53 -13.80 -0.71
N ASP A 49 15.49 -13.80 0.12
CA ASP A 49 15.53 -13.24 1.49
C ASP A 49 16.08 -14.20 2.57
N GLY A 50 16.54 -15.38 2.15
CA GLY A 50 17.12 -16.40 3.01
C GLY A 50 16.09 -17.25 3.77
N ARG A 51 14.81 -16.94 3.70
CA ARG A 51 13.74 -17.70 4.36
C ARG A 51 13.33 -18.91 3.51
N LEU A 52 13.07 -20.03 4.18
CA LEU A 52 12.51 -21.22 3.54
C LEU A 52 11.03 -21.00 3.16
N PRO A 53 10.49 -21.74 2.17
CA PRO A 53 9.09 -21.60 1.73
C PRO A 53 8.07 -21.63 2.87
N HIS A 54 8.16 -22.60 3.76
CA HIS A 54 7.24 -22.73 4.89
C HIS A 54 7.32 -21.56 5.88
N GLN A 55 8.51 -20.92 6.02
CA GLN A 55 8.68 -19.75 6.87
C GLN A 55 8.00 -18.52 6.26
N LYS A 56 8.09 -18.34 4.93
CA LYS A 56 7.39 -17.27 4.20
C LYS A 56 5.88 -17.42 4.35
N ILE A 57 5.37 -18.63 4.14
CA ILE A 57 3.94 -18.96 4.30
C ILE A 57 3.47 -18.69 5.74
N ALA A 58 4.21 -19.17 6.74
CA ALA A 58 3.89 -18.94 8.14
C ALA A 58 3.90 -17.45 8.50
N ARG A 59 4.87 -16.70 7.96
CA ARG A 59 4.99 -15.26 8.19
C ARG A 59 3.81 -14.47 7.66
N ILE A 60 3.33 -14.78 6.45
CA ILE A 60 2.14 -14.14 5.85
C ILE A 60 0.90 -14.42 6.72
N ARG A 61 0.72 -15.67 7.17
CA ARG A 61 -0.39 -16.05 8.07
C ARG A 61 -0.37 -15.30 9.39
N GLN A 62 0.82 -15.18 9.99
CA GLN A 62 1.01 -14.51 11.28
C GLN A 62 0.71 -13.02 11.21
N LEU A 63 1.14 -12.36 10.13
CA LEU A 63 1.01 -10.92 9.99
C LEU A 63 -0.42 -10.47 9.73
N ARG A 64 -1.24 -11.28 9.05
CA ARG A 64 -2.61 -10.94 8.68
C ARG A 64 -2.72 -9.52 8.10
N PRO A 65 -2.05 -9.23 6.99
CA PRO A 65 -2.05 -7.89 6.42
C PRO A 65 -3.45 -7.48 5.95
N ASP A 66 -3.67 -6.17 5.80
CA ASP A 66 -4.87 -5.65 5.15
C ASP A 66 -4.81 -5.84 3.63
N MET A 67 -3.59 -5.87 3.08
CA MET A 67 -3.35 -5.96 1.63
C MET A 67 -1.94 -6.49 1.35
N VAL A 68 -1.75 -7.12 0.20
CA VAL A 68 -0.45 -7.57 -0.27
C VAL A 68 -0.14 -6.92 -1.62
N LEU A 69 1.09 -6.41 -1.79
CA LEU A 69 1.63 -6.02 -3.09
C LEU A 69 2.63 -7.08 -3.54
N LEU A 70 2.29 -7.80 -4.60
CA LEU A 70 3.17 -8.75 -5.27
C LEU A 70 3.79 -8.09 -6.50
N ALA A 71 5.09 -7.91 -6.45
CA ALA A 71 5.90 -7.37 -7.54
C ALA A 71 7.00 -8.35 -7.92
N GLY A 72 7.65 -8.10 -9.02
CA GLY A 72 8.86 -8.82 -9.38
C GLY A 72 8.90 -9.30 -10.82
N GLY A 73 10.14 -9.46 -11.28
CA GLY A 73 10.45 -9.65 -12.68
C GLY A 73 10.29 -8.37 -13.50
N THR A 74 11.25 -8.09 -14.37
CA THR A 74 11.09 -7.09 -15.44
C THR A 74 10.22 -7.69 -16.55
N ASP A 75 9.59 -6.84 -17.35
CA ASP A 75 8.80 -7.31 -18.50
C ASP A 75 9.71 -8.02 -19.50
N GLY A 76 9.28 -9.18 -19.98
CA GLY A 76 10.10 -10.07 -20.82
C GLY A 76 11.15 -10.89 -20.05
N GLY A 77 11.21 -10.76 -18.72
CA GLY A 77 12.13 -11.52 -17.85
C GLY A 77 11.55 -12.86 -17.36
N THR A 78 12.25 -13.49 -16.41
CA THR A 78 11.86 -14.78 -15.85
C THR A 78 10.53 -14.70 -15.11
N VAL A 79 9.63 -15.61 -15.43
CA VAL A 79 8.26 -15.71 -14.86
C VAL A 79 8.24 -16.53 -13.56
N SER A 80 9.02 -17.61 -13.48
CA SER A 80 8.91 -18.63 -12.43
C SER A 80 9.03 -18.08 -11.00
N HIS A 81 9.93 -17.15 -10.76
CA HIS A 81 10.17 -16.64 -9.40
C HIS A 81 9.01 -15.81 -8.84
N VAL A 82 8.33 -15.03 -9.66
CA VAL A 82 7.18 -14.26 -9.19
C VAL A 82 5.95 -15.16 -9.03
N VAL A 83 5.81 -16.18 -9.84
CA VAL A 83 4.78 -17.21 -9.69
C VAL A 83 4.98 -18.00 -8.41
N GLU A 84 6.21 -18.39 -8.08
CA GLU A 84 6.55 -19.05 -6.82
C GLU A 84 6.14 -18.18 -5.60
N LEU A 85 6.37 -16.88 -5.64
CA LEU A 85 5.91 -15.97 -4.59
C LEU A 85 4.38 -15.90 -4.52
N ALA A 86 3.69 -15.93 -5.66
CA ALA A 86 2.23 -16.02 -5.70
C ALA A 86 1.73 -17.34 -5.06
N GLU A 87 2.41 -18.46 -5.31
CA GLU A 87 2.10 -19.75 -4.69
C GLU A 87 2.23 -19.70 -3.16
N TYR A 88 3.25 -19.02 -2.62
CA TYR A 88 3.38 -18.85 -1.16
C TYR A 88 2.24 -18.02 -0.58
N ILE A 89 1.82 -16.95 -1.25
CA ILE A 89 0.67 -16.15 -0.85
C ILE A 89 -0.61 -16.99 -0.91
N GLY A 90 -0.82 -17.72 -2.00
CA GLY A 90 -1.97 -18.60 -2.18
C GLY A 90 -2.02 -19.77 -1.18
N ALA A 91 -0.86 -20.35 -0.83
CA ALA A 91 -0.73 -21.41 0.19
C ALA A 91 -0.92 -20.88 1.62
N ALA A 92 -0.55 -19.63 1.85
CA ALA A 92 -0.79 -18.97 3.13
C ALA A 92 -2.29 -18.78 3.39
N ASP A 93 -3.11 -18.63 2.35
CA ASP A 93 -4.54 -18.31 2.44
C ASP A 93 -4.82 -17.23 3.50
N PRO A 94 -4.15 -16.08 3.43
CA PRO A 94 -4.22 -15.09 4.49
C PRO A 94 -5.62 -14.48 4.54
N LYS A 95 -6.10 -14.26 5.76
CA LYS A 95 -7.38 -13.59 5.99
C LYS A 95 -7.11 -12.12 6.37
N PRO A 96 -7.90 -11.18 5.86
CA PRO A 96 -7.75 -9.78 6.23
C PRO A 96 -7.84 -9.56 7.73
N ARG A 97 -7.18 -8.53 8.24
CA ARG A 97 -7.18 -8.20 9.67
C ARG A 97 -8.58 -7.90 10.21
N PHE A 98 -9.41 -7.20 9.44
CA PHE A 98 -10.73 -6.73 9.87
C PHE A 98 -11.90 -7.65 9.55
N GLY A 99 -11.67 -8.90 9.22
CA GLY A 99 -12.76 -9.85 9.06
C GLY A 99 -12.45 -11.02 8.14
N SER A 100 -13.33 -12.02 8.19
CA SER A 100 -13.24 -13.21 7.34
C SER A 100 -14.30 -13.22 6.23
N GLY A 101 -15.13 -12.18 6.16
CA GLY A 101 -16.25 -12.09 5.21
C GLY A 101 -15.87 -11.66 3.79
N PHE A 102 -14.60 -11.30 3.55
CA PHE A 102 -14.11 -10.89 2.25
C PHE A 102 -12.70 -11.46 1.99
N LYS A 103 -12.36 -11.54 0.70
CA LYS A 103 -11.04 -12.02 0.28
C LYS A 103 -9.98 -10.95 0.51
N LEU A 104 -8.75 -11.39 0.85
CA LEU A 104 -7.63 -10.47 0.99
C LEU A 104 -7.34 -9.77 -0.34
N PRO A 105 -7.27 -8.44 -0.38
CA PRO A 105 -6.80 -7.71 -1.55
C PRO A 105 -5.33 -8.03 -1.83
N VAL A 106 -5.05 -8.46 -3.06
CA VAL A 106 -3.69 -8.67 -3.57
C VAL A 106 -3.53 -7.86 -4.84
N ILE A 107 -2.52 -7.00 -4.87
CA ILE A 107 -2.18 -6.20 -6.05
C ILE A 107 -1.00 -6.87 -6.74
N TYR A 108 -1.16 -7.19 -8.02
CA TYR A 108 -0.08 -7.68 -8.85
C TYR A 108 0.48 -6.55 -9.73
N GLY A 109 1.71 -6.14 -9.47
CA GLY A 109 2.46 -5.13 -10.21
C GLY A 109 3.84 -5.64 -10.64
N GLY A 110 3.93 -6.88 -11.13
CA GLY A 110 5.14 -7.52 -11.63
C GLY A 110 5.15 -7.73 -13.14
N ASN A 111 6.04 -8.62 -13.60
CA ASN A 111 6.21 -8.98 -14.99
C ASN A 111 4.87 -9.29 -15.67
N LYS A 112 4.54 -8.58 -16.75
CA LYS A 112 3.30 -8.75 -17.50
C LYS A 112 3.12 -10.17 -18.06
N ASP A 113 4.23 -10.86 -18.38
CA ASP A 113 4.20 -12.19 -18.96
C ASP A 113 3.80 -13.28 -17.94
N ALA A 114 3.91 -12.99 -16.65
CA ALA A 114 3.48 -13.88 -15.57
C ALA A 114 2.00 -13.71 -15.16
N ARG A 115 1.28 -12.74 -15.74
CA ARG A 115 -0.09 -12.41 -15.32
C ARG A 115 -1.03 -13.60 -15.34
N ALA A 116 -1.01 -14.39 -16.41
CA ALA A 116 -1.90 -15.54 -16.56
C ALA A 116 -1.69 -16.59 -15.45
N GLU A 117 -0.43 -16.88 -15.12
CA GLU A 117 -0.08 -17.85 -14.09
C GLU A 117 -0.42 -17.33 -12.69
N VAL A 118 -0.14 -16.05 -12.42
CA VAL A 118 -0.50 -15.41 -11.16
C VAL A 118 -2.02 -15.38 -10.95
N ILE A 119 -2.81 -15.12 -12.00
CA ILE A 119 -4.27 -15.22 -11.95
C ILE A 119 -4.72 -16.64 -11.63
N ALA A 120 -4.13 -17.64 -12.27
CA ALA A 120 -4.48 -19.05 -12.02
C ALA A 120 -4.22 -19.46 -10.56
N VAL A 121 -3.15 -18.92 -9.94
CA VAL A 121 -2.78 -19.23 -8.56
C VAL A 121 -3.62 -18.46 -7.53
N LEU A 122 -3.87 -17.15 -7.75
CA LEU A 122 -4.43 -16.24 -6.74
C LEU A 122 -5.88 -15.84 -6.99
N GLY A 123 -6.36 -15.89 -8.24
CA GLY A 123 -7.64 -15.27 -8.61
C GLY A 123 -8.86 -15.80 -7.86
N GLU A 124 -8.91 -17.09 -7.55
CA GLU A 124 -10.00 -17.66 -6.77
C GLU A 124 -9.86 -17.46 -5.26
N LYS A 125 -8.63 -17.34 -4.76
CA LYS A 125 -8.32 -17.28 -3.33
C LYS A 125 -8.32 -15.88 -2.76
N THR A 126 -8.03 -14.89 -3.57
CA THR A 126 -7.82 -13.49 -3.18
C THR A 126 -8.68 -12.53 -4.00
N ALA A 127 -8.79 -11.29 -3.55
CA ALA A 127 -9.31 -10.19 -4.37
C ALA A 127 -8.15 -9.62 -5.20
N LEU A 128 -7.80 -10.34 -6.29
CA LEU A 128 -6.64 -10.01 -7.11
C LEU A 128 -6.95 -8.83 -8.03
N THR A 129 -6.16 -7.77 -7.92
CA THR A 129 -6.16 -6.62 -8.82
C THR A 129 -4.82 -6.53 -9.53
N GLN A 130 -4.83 -6.27 -10.83
CA GLN A 130 -3.62 -6.10 -11.61
C GLN A 130 -3.33 -4.62 -11.87
N THR A 131 -2.06 -4.26 -11.91
CA THR A 131 -1.59 -2.93 -12.29
C THR A 131 -0.42 -3.04 -13.27
N GLU A 132 0.11 -1.91 -13.68
CA GLU A 132 1.36 -1.87 -14.44
C GLU A 132 2.52 -2.37 -13.57
N ASN A 133 3.55 -2.93 -14.24
CA ASN A 133 4.74 -3.37 -13.54
C ASN A 133 5.42 -2.19 -12.84
N ILE A 134 5.66 -2.32 -11.53
CA ILE A 134 6.32 -1.27 -10.74
C ILE A 134 7.81 -1.10 -11.08
N ARG A 135 8.42 -2.10 -11.75
CA ARG A 135 9.77 -2.05 -12.28
C ARG A 135 9.82 -2.78 -13.62
N PRO A 136 9.30 -2.16 -14.70
CA PRO A 136 9.21 -2.79 -16.01
C PRO A 136 10.57 -3.09 -16.64
N ILE A 137 11.57 -2.31 -16.32
CA ILE A 137 12.99 -2.51 -16.64
C ILE A 137 13.85 -2.28 -15.41
N LEU A 138 15.08 -2.78 -15.40
CA LEU A 138 15.96 -2.74 -14.21
C LEU A 138 16.22 -1.32 -13.70
N GLU A 139 16.40 -0.37 -14.61
CA GLU A 139 16.82 1.00 -14.31
C GLU A 139 15.67 1.95 -13.97
N ARG A 140 14.41 1.54 -14.18
CA ARG A 140 13.27 2.44 -14.05
C ARG A 140 12.14 1.86 -13.23
N GLU A 141 11.70 2.63 -12.25
CA GLU A 141 10.47 2.39 -11.49
C GLU A 141 9.27 3.10 -12.09
N ASN A 142 8.10 2.48 -11.97
CA ASN A 142 6.80 3.01 -12.35
C ASN A 142 5.82 2.77 -11.20
N LEU A 143 5.95 3.56 -10.13
CA LEU A 143 5.23 3.35 -8.88
C LEU A 143 3.83 3.98 -8.86
N GLY A 144 3.58 4.98 -9.71
CA GLY A 144 2.34 5.76 -9.73
C GLY A 144 1.07 4.93 -9.85
N PRO A 145 0.93 4.09 -10.90
CA PRO A 145 -0.27 3.27 -11.09
C PRO A 145 -0.56 2.34 -9.90
N ALA A 146 0.45 1.68 -9.35
CA ALA A 146 0.28 0.80 -8.20
C ALA A 146 -0.11 1.56 -6.91
N ARG A 147 0.44 2.76 -6.70
CA ARG A 147 0.04 3.63 -5.57
C ARG A 147 -1.42 4.03 -5.65
N GLN A 148 -1.91 4.34 -6.84
CA GLN A 148 -3.33 4.66 -7.03
C GLN A 148 -4.22 3.46 -6.70
N VAL A 149 -3.87 2.26 -7.20
CA VAL A 149 -4.61 1.03 -6.88
C VAL A 149 -4.61 0.73 -5.38
N ILE A 150 -3.46 0.89 -4.70
CA ILE A 150 -3.38 0.72 -3.23
C ILE A 150 -4.36 1.68 -2.54
N HIS A 151 -4.39 2.93 -2.98
CA HIS A 151 -5.26 3.94 -2.41
C HIS A 151 -6.75 3.59 -2.58
N ASP A 152 -7.16 3.21 -3.79
CA ASP A 152 -8.54 2.89 -4.10
C ASP A 152 -9.03 1.66 -3.31
N LEU A 153 -8.21 0.60 -3.27
CA LEU A 153 -8.52 -0.60 -2.49
C LEU A 153 -8.49 -0.36 -0.98
N PHE A 154 -7.66 0.58 -0.50
CA PHE A 154 -7.67 0.97 0.90
C PHE A 154 -9.00 1.58 1.32
N LEU A 155 -9.56 2.46 0.50
CA LEU A 155 -10.89 3.03 0.75
C LEU A 155 -11.98 1.96 0.76
N GLU A 156 -11.96 1.07 -0.22
CA GLU A 156 -13.00 0.05 -0.41
C GLU A 156 -12.93 -1.08 0.62
N HIS A 157 -11.75 -1.63 0.86
CA HIS A 157 -11.58 -2.86 1.64
C HIS A 157 -11.18 -2.65 3.10
N VAL A 158 -10.60 -1.51 3.43
CA VAL A 158 -10.14 -1.22 4.81
C VAL A 158 -11.06 -0.19 5.47
N MET A 159 -11.19 0.99 4.86
CA MET A 159 -11.97 2.08 5.43
C MET A 159 -13.46 1.77 5.49
N ALA A 160 -14.02 1.24 4.41
CA ALA A 160 -15.45 0.91 4.33
C ALA A 160 -15.88 -0.21 5.30
N GLN A 161 -14.95 -0.98 5.85
CA GLN A 161 -15.23 -2.03 6.84
C GLN A 161 -15.30 -1.50 8.28
N ALA A 162 -14.87 -0.27 8.54
CA ALA A 162 -14.96 0.32 9.87
C ALA A 162 -16.43 0.52 10.28
N PRO A 163 -16.81 0.19 11.53
CA PRO A 163 -18.18 0.34 12.00
C PRO A 163 -18.72 1.77 11.82
N GLY A 164 -19.85 1.91 11.13
CA GLY A 164 -20.48 3.20 10.88
C GLY A 164 -19.91 3.99 9.70
N TYR A 165 -18.83 3.57 9.09
CA TYR A 165 -18.18 4.28 7.97
C TYR A 165 -19.12 4.42 6.75
N ARG A 166 -19.88 3.36 6.42
CA ARG A 166 -20.88 3.42 5.35
C ARG A 166 -21.92 4.51 5.57
N LYS A 167 -22.41 4.68 6.82
CA LYS A 167 -23.35 5.77 7.15
C LYS A 167 -22.71 7.14 6.97
N LEU A 168 -21.40 7.27 7.31
CA LEU A 168 -20.65 8.49 7.08
C LEU A 168 -20.55 8.80 5.57
N MET A 169 -20.32 7.79 4.74
CA MET A 169 -20.30 7.96 3.28
C MET A 169 -21.64 8.46 2.73
N ASP A 170 -22.76 7.98 3.27
CA ASP A 170 -24.10 8.41 2.86
C ASP A 170 -24.41 9.87 3.24
N TRP A 171 -23.72 10.41 4.24
CA TRP A 171 -23.90 11.80 4.68
C TRP A 171 -23.06 12.81 3.92
N THR A 172 -21.99 12.36 3.29
CA THR A 172 -21.06 13.28 2.61
C THR A 172 -21.54 13.64 1.21
N HIS A 173 -21.35 14.90 0.83
CA HIS A 173 -21.67 15.43 -0.50
C HIS A 173 -20.49 15.31 -1.49
N ALA A 174 -19.35 14.80 -1.01
CA ALA A 174 -18.19 14.48 -1.80
C ALA A 174 -17.55 13.18 -1.29
N PRO A 175 -16.79 12.45 -2.10
CA PRO A 175 -16.06 11.27 -1.65
C PRO A 175 -15.19 11.59 -0.42
N ILE A 176 -15.23 10.71 0.59
CA ILE A 176 -14.38 10.85 1.78
C ILE A 176 -12.93 10.67 1.35
N MET A 177 -12.11 11.65 1.65
CA MET A 177 -10.69 11.64 1.32
C MET A 177 -9.88 11.13 2.50
N PRO A 178 -8.84 10.30 2.29
CA PRO A 178 -7.88 10.00 3.35
C PRO A 178 -7.24 11.29 3.87
N THR A 179 -7.11 11.40 5.19
CA THR A 179 -6.54 12.60 5.83
C THR A 179 -5.21 13.04 5.19
N PRO A 180 -4.22 12.16 4.95
CA PRO A 180 -2.98 12.59 4.31
C PRO A 180 -3.16 13.08 2.87
N GLY A 181 -4.15 12.55 2.15
CA GLY A 181 -4.51 13.03 0.81
C GLY A 181 -5.04 14.47 0.85
N ALA A 182 -5.92 14.76 1.80
CA ALA A 182 -6.48 16.09 1.99
C ALA A 182 -5.39 17.10 2.41
N VAL A 183 -4.52 16.73 3.35
CA VAL A 183 -3.38 17.57 3.76
C VAL A 183 -2.46 17.85 2.56
N GLY A 184 -2.13 16.84 1.76
CA GLY A 184 -1.33 17.02 0.56
C GLY A 184 -1.96 17.97 -0.46
N GLN A 185 -3.27 17.90 -0.67
CA GLN A 185 -3.99 18.83 -1.55
C GLN A 185 -3.97 20.28 -1.04
N ILE A 186 -4.14 20.45 0.29
CA ILE A 186 -4.04 21.79 0.91
C ILE A 186 -2.65 22.36 0.68
N MET A 187 -1.58 21.59 0.90
CA MET A 187 -0.20 22.04 0.70
C MET A 187 0.10 22.40 -0.75
N GLN A 188 -0.36 21.60 -1.71
CA GLN A 188 -0.24 21.92 -3.14
C GLN A 188 -1.02 23.18 -3.51
N THR A 189 -2.19 23.38 -2.90
CA THR A 189 -3.00 24.59 -3.14
C THR A 189 -2.30 25.83 -2.59
N ILE A 190 -1.75 25.76 -1.39
CA ILE A 190 -0.98 26.85 -0.78
C ILE A 190 0.24 27.18 -1.64
N ALA A 191 1.02 26.17 -2.04
CA ALA A 191 2.20 26.36 -2.87
C ALA A 191 1.86 27.10 -4.17
N ARG A 192 0.79 26.69 -4.87
CA ARG A 192 0.35 27.31 -6.11
C ARG A 192 -0.20 28.73 -5.90
N GLN A 193 -1.03 28.94 -4.89
CA GLN A 193 -1.67 30.25 -4.65
C GLN A 193 -0.69 31.32 -4.23
N LEU A 194 0.35 30.94 -3.47
CA LEU A 194 1.34 31.87 -2.95
C LEU A 194 2.64 31.88 -3.74
N ASP A 195 2.75 31.00 -4.76
CA ASP A 195 3.98 30.81 -5.57
C ASP A 195 5.22 30.55 -4.70
N ILE A 196 5.08 29.59 -3.75
CA ILE A 196 6.15 29.23 -2.80
C ILE A 196 6.42 27.73 -2.79
N ASN A 197 7.62 27.36 -2.39
CA ASN A 197 7.92 25.99 -2.01
C ASN A 197 7.39 25.72 -0.59
N VAL A 198 6.79 24.53 -0.40
CA VAL A 198 6.16 24.16 0.88
C VAL A 198 6.76 22.83 1.37
N VAL A 199 7.12 22.79 2.63
CA VAL A 199 7.38 21.56 3.37
C VAL A 199 6.40 21.50 4.54
N GLY A 200 5.73 20.37 4.72
CA GLY A 200 4.79 20.16 5.79
C GLY A 200 4.96 18.82 6.44
N VAL A 201 4.55 18.76 7.71
CA VAL A 201 4.57 17.53 8.52
C VAL A 201 3.21 17.34 9.16
N ASP A 202 2.65 16.14 9.02
CA ASP A 202 1.45 15.70 9.74
C ASP A 202 1.85 14.55 10.68
N ILE A 203 1.74 14.80 11.98
CA ILE A 203 2.08 13.81 13.00
C ILE A 203 0.78 13.24 13.56
N GLY A 204 0.45 12.03 13.10
CA GLY A 204 -0.71 11.30 13.56
C GLY A 204 -0.45 10.45 14.81
N GLY A 205 -1.43 9.62 15.15
CA GLY A 205 -1.32 8.70 16.28
C GLY A 205 -0.33 7.54 16.06
N ALA A 206 -0.19 7.08 14.82
CA ALA A 206 0.61 5.91 14.46
C ALA A 206 1.73 6.21 13.46
N THR A 207 1.57 7.25 12.64
CA THR A 207 2.48 7.60 11.54
C THR A 207 2.81 9.08 11.56
N THR A 208 3.92 9.44 10.95
CA THR A 208 4.26 10.82 10.60
C THR A 208 4.39 10.91 9.10
N ASP A 209 3.61 11.78 8.49
CA ASP A 209 3.65 12.09 7.08
C ASP A 209 4.45 13.38 6.82
N MET A 210 5.37 13.33 5.89
CA MET A 210 6.11 14.49 5.41
C MET A 210 5.71 14.78 3.97
N PHE A 211 5.39 16.01 3.70
CA PHE A 211 4.99 16.51 2.39
C PHE A 211 5.97 17.57 1.92
N SER A 212 6.24 17.57 0.63
CA SER A 212 7.00 18.65 0.00
C SER A 212 6.40 19.01 -1.37
N VAL A 213 6.36 20.29 -1.66
CA VAL A 213 6.01 20.82 -2.96
C VAL A 213 7.13 21.76 -3.38
N PHE A 214 7.93 21.33 -4.35
CA PHE A 214 9.01 22.12 -4.92
C PHE A 214 8.82 22.22 -6.43
N SER A 215 8.78 23.43 -6.94
CA SER A 215 8.60 23.69 -8.38
C SER A 215 7.44 22.87 -8.97
N GLU A 216 6.29 22.90 -8.30
CA GLU A 216 5.06 22.15 -8.61
C GLU A 216 5.15 20.61 -8.47
N VAL A 217 6.32 20.06 -8.16
CA VAL A 217 6.47 18.63 -7.91
C VAL A 217 6.07 18.32 -6.48
N PHE A 218 5.02 17.51 -6.33
CA PHE A 218 4.55 17.04 -5.03
C PHE A 218 5.16 15.68 -4.66
N ASN A 219 5.71 15.59 -3.47
CA ASN A 219 6.17 14.34 -2.87
C ASN A 219 5.57 14.14 -1.48
N ARG A 220 5.32 12.88 -1.14
CA ARG A 220 4.90 12.45 0.19
C ARG A 220 5.77 11.29 0.63
N THR A 221 6.22 11.36 1.88
CA THR A 221 6.94 10.27 2.56
C THR A 221 6.23 9.98 3.87
N VAL A 222 6.06 8.70 4.20
CA VAL A 222 5.42 8.25 5.44
C VAL A 222 6.45 7.54 6.29
N SER A 223 6.58 7.98 7.53
CA SER A 223 7.32 7.25 8.56
C SER A 223 6.32 6.43 9.37
N ALA A 224 6.27 5.14 9.09
CA ALA A 224 5.47 4.19 9.85
C ALA A 224 6.08 4.00 11.25
N ASN A 225 5.20 3.74 12.23
CA ASN A 225 5.59 3.56 13.63
C ASN A 225 6.30 4.78 14.26
N LEU A 226 6.04 5.96 13.74
CA LEU A 226 6.49 7.23 14.32
C LEU A 226 5.27 8.14 14.50
N GLY A 227 4.63 8.05 15.65
CA GLY A 227 3.39 8.78 15.94
C GLY A 227 3.21 9.03 17.43
N MET A 228 2.26 9.91 17.77
CA MET A 228 2.10 10.48 19.12
C MET A 228 1.22 9.63 20.06
N SER A 229 0.72 8.46 19.64
CA SER A 229 -0.05 7.56 20.52
C SER A 229 0.42 6.11 20.39
N TYR A 230 0.06 5.40 19.34
CA TYR A 230 0.43 3.98 19.16
C TYR A 230 1.93 3.75 19.07
N SER A 231 2.68 4.71 18.59
CA SER A 231 4.12 4.59 18.32
C SER A 231 4.95 5.59 19.12
N ILE A 232 4.40 6.18 20.18
CA ILE A 232 5.10 7.21 20.98
C ILE A 232 6.43 6.69 21.56
N SER A 233 6.53 5.41 21.88
CA SER A 233 7.77 4.80 22.37
C SER A 233 8.90 4.85 21.35
N ASN A 234 8.59 4.83 20.05
CA ASN A 234 9.58 4.93 18.98
C ASN A 234 10.05 6.39 18.76
N VAL A 235 9.26 7.37 19.19
CA VAL A 235 9.64 8.80 19.13
C VAL A 235 10.57 9.17 20.27
N LEU A 236 10.45 8.47 21.40
CA LEU A 236 11.21 8.72 22.63
C LEU A 236 12.51 7.90 22.73
N ALA A 237 12.71 6.97 21.82
CA ALA A 237 13.91 6.11 21.73
C ALA A 237 15.01 6.75 20.88
#